data_a2093577b02a9fe0a2082d5f3afad6ab
#
_entry.id   a2093577b02a9fe0a2082d5f3afad6ab
#
_cell.length_a   1.000
_cell.length_b   1.000
_cell.length_c   1.000
_cell.angle_alpha   90.00
_cell.angle_beta   90.00
_cell.angle_gamma   90.00
#
_symmetry.space_group_name_H-M   'P 1'
#
loop_
_entity.id
_entity.type
_entity.pdbx_description
1 polymer ?
#
loop_
_entity_poly.entity_id
_entity_poly.type
_entity_poly.pdbx_seq_one_letter_code
_entity_poly.pdbx_strand_id
1 'polypeptide(L)'
;MSPLPLIHSITNRILNAPKNAAGELFVACNELYKVLLQITGIDLEEAANRQTQTLESGHAIGLTWAAMCIQDYMRTKRFMDGIYQATNDKLKTITGRPVHILYAGTGPFAALILPLTARFNEKQIQFILLEVNEQTFNCLQKMVDTLQLQKYIHRIEKADATKWKLPSNEPVDIFISETMQQALVKEP
;
A
#
# COMPACT_ATOMS: atom_id res chain seq x y z
N MET A 1 16.82 -15.66 -3.88
CA MET A 1 17.07 -14.19 -3.91
C MET A 1 15.77 -13.46 -3.61
N SER A 2 15.83 -12.34 -2.87
CA SER A 2 14.64 -11.52 -2.60
C SER A 2 14.10 -10.92 -3.92
N PRO A 3 12.79 -10.89 -4.16
CA PRO A 3 12.20 -10.24 -5.32
C PRO A 3 12.18 -8.70 -5.23
N LEU A 4 12.64 -8.12 -4.12
CA LEU A 4 12.61 -6.67 -3.88
C LEU A 4 13.33 -5.83 -4.97
N PRO A 5 14.52 -6.21 -5.50
CA PRO A 5 15.14 -5.45 -6.58
C PRO A 5 14.28 -5.35 -7.86
N LEU A 6 13.56 -6.42 -8.19
CA LEU A 6 12.63 -6.41 -9.32
C LEU A 6 11.47 -5.44 -9.07
N ILE A 7 10.87 -5.49 -7.86
CA ILE A 7 9.81 -4.57 -7.45
C ILE A 7 10.30 -3.11 -7.50
N HIS A 8 11.50 -2.84 -7.02
CA HIS A 8 12.10 -1.50 -7.09
C HIS A 8 12.28 -1.04 -8.55
N SER A 9 12.72 -1.92 -9.44
CA SER A 9 12.83 -1.60 -10.88
C SER A 9 11.49 -1.24 -11.48
N ILE A 10 10.45 -2.04 -11.22
CA ILE A 10 9.10 -1.80 -11.76
C ILE A 10 8.51 -0.51 -11.19
N THR A 11 8.57 -0.32 -9.87
CA THR A 11 8.00 0.87 -9.23
C THR A 11 8.74 2.16 -9.63
N ASN A 12 10.05 2.08 -9.91
CA ASN A 12 10.80 3.19 -10.48
C ASN A 12 10.34 3.54 -11.89
N ARG A 13 9.98 2.56 -12.72
CA ARG A 13 9.38 2.81 -14.04
C ARG A 13 8.04 3.53 -13.90
N ILE A 14 7.19 3.11 -12.95
CA ILE A 14 5.92 3.79 -12.67
C ILE A 14 6.16 5.24 -12.24
N LEU A 15 7.04 5.50 -11.25
CA LEU A 15 7.33 6.86 -10.78
C LEU A 15 7.95 7.77 -11.85
N ASN A 16 8.80 7.23 -12.72
CA ASN A 16 9.51 8.02 -13.73
C ASN A 16 8.70 8.18 -15.03
N ALA A 17 7.62 7.43 -15.23
CA ALA A 17 6.81 7.49 -16.42
C ALA A 17 6.20 8.90 -16.61
N PRO A 18 6.25 9.47 -17.81
CA PRO A 18 5.55 10.70 -18.12
C PRO A 18 4.02 10.57 -17.91
N LYS A 19 3.34 11.69 -17.60
CA LYS A 19 1.89 11.67 -17.32
C LYS A 19 1.04 11.12 -18.47
N ASN A 20 1.54 11.16 -19.70
CA ASN A 20 0.87 10.69 -20.91
C ASN A 20 1.34 9.30 -21.39
N ALA A 21 2.19 8.63 -20.62
CA ALA A 21 2.74 7.32 -20.99
C ALA A 21 1.80 6.15 -20.57
N ALA A 22 0.53 6.21 -20.98
CA ALA A 22 -0.50 5.24 -20.59
C ALA A 22 -0.10 3.78 -20.86
N GLY A 23 0.50 3.49 -22.01
CA GLY A 23 0.95 2.15 -22.39
C GLY A 23 2.05 1.62 -21.47
N GLU A 24 3.05 2.43 -21.13
CA GLU A 24 4.13 2.05 -20.22
C GLU A 24 3.61 1.82 -18.81
N LEU A 25 2.72 2.68 -18.33
CA LEU A 25 2.08 2.55 -17.01
C LEU A 25 1.25 1.28 -16.94
N PHE A 26 0.44 0.99 -17.95
CA PHE A 26 -0.35 -0.25 -18.03
C PHE A 26 0.55 -1.48 -17.92
N VAL A 27 1.64 -1.53 -18.68
CA VAL A 27 2.59 -2.65 -18.67
C VAL A 27 3.24 -2.77 -17.29
N ALA A 28 3.76 -1.67 -16.73
CA ALA A 28 4.46 -1.70 -15.45
C ALA A 28 3.53 -2.08 -14.28
N CYS A 29 2.30 -1.56 -14.23
CA CYS A 29 1.33 -1.93 -13.19
C CYS A 29 0.90 -3.40 -13.28
N ASN A 30 0.70 -3.92 -14.51
CA ASN A 30 0.38 -5.35 -14.68
C ASN A 30 1.57 -6.26 -14.34
N GLU A 31 2.80 -5.85 -14.63
CA GLU A 31 4.00 -6.57 -14.23
C GLU A 31 4.12 -6.61 -12.70
N LEU A 32 3.95 -5.46 -12.03
CA LEU A 32 3.94 -5.39 -10.57
C LEU A 32 2.85 -6.27 -9.97
N TYR A 33 1.63 -6.22 -10.51
CA TYR A 33 0.52 -7.04 -10.08
C TYR A 33 0.86 -8.54 -10.14
N LYS A 34 1.39 -9.02 -11.27
CA LYS A 34 1.77 -10.43 -11.44
C LYS A 34 2.84 -10.87 -10.43
N VAL A 35 3.86 -10.05 -10.21
CA VAL A 35 4.93 -10.35 -9.24
C VAL A 35 4.36 -10.43 -7.82
N LEU A 36 3.48 -9.51 -7.44
CA LEU A 36 2.88 -9.49 -6.11
C LEU A 36 1.90 -10.66 -5.89
N LEU A 37 1.16 -11.06 -6.91
CA LEU A 37 0.34 -12.28 -6.87
C LEU A 37 1.19 -13.54 -6.65
N GLN A 38 2.31 -13.65 -7.35
CA GLN A 38 3.23 -14.80 -7.17
C GLN A 38 3.80 -14.85 -5.75
N ILE A 39 4.14 -13.69 -5.16
CA ILE A 39 4.66 -13.61 -3.79
C ILE A 39 3.59 -14.03 -2.79
N THR A 40 2.38 -13.50 -2.90
CA THR A 40 1.31 -13.76 -1.94
C THR A 40 0.62 -15.10 -2.14
N GLY A 41 0.58 -15.60 -3.38
CA GLY A 41 -0.10 -16.85 -3.73
C GLY A 41 -1.62 -16.74 -3.65
N ILE A 42 -2.18 -15.53 -3.87
CA ILE A 42 -3.63 -15.32 -3.86
C ILE A 42 -4.28 -16.11 -4.99
N ASP A 43 -5.26 -16.94 -4.65
CA ASP A 43 -6.16 -17.56 -5.61
C ASP A 43 -7.31 -16.59 -5.92
N LEU A 44 -7.31 -16.05 -7.12
CA LEU A 44 -8.31 -15.08 -7.59
C LEU A 44 -9.67 -15.72 -7.87
N GLU A 45 -9.71 -17.05 -8.08
CA GLU A 45 -10.94 -17.80 -8.40
C GLU A 45 -11.65 -18.29 -7.13
N GLU A 46 -10.98 -18.29 -5.99
CA GLU A 46 -11.56 -18.68 -4.72
C GLU A 46 -12.71 -17.74 -4.33
N ALA A 47 -13.90 -18.30 -4.16
CA ALA A 47 -15.12 -17.54 -3.87
C ALA A 47 -15.01 -16.73 -2.56
N ALA A 48 -14.32 -17.26 -1.55
CA ALA A 48 -14.10 -16.58 -0.28
C ALA A 48 -13.29 -15.28 -0.44
N ASN A 49 -12.32 -15.26 -1.39
CA ASN A 49 -11.48 -14.09 -1.65
C ASN A 49 -12.23 -12.94 -2.35
N ARG A 50 -13.40 -13.23 -2.92
CA ARG A 50 -14.25 -12.22 -3.59
C ARG A 50 -15.29 -11.59 -2.67
N GLN A 51 -15.51 -12.17 -1.48
CA GLN A 51 -16.54 -11.70 -0.55
C GLN A 51 -16.15 -10.39 0.10
N THR A 52 -17.07 -9.42 0.04
CA THR A 52 -17.00 -8.18 0.80
C THR A 52 -17.32 -8.46 2.26
N GLN A 53 -16.49 -7.97 3.16
CA GLN A 53 -16.72 -8.07 4.59
C GLN A 53 -17.59 -6.89 5.06
N THR A 54 -18.74 -7.16 5.70
CA THR A 54 -19.55 -6.14 6.34
C THR A 54 -18.97 -5.80 7.72
N LEU A 55 -18.74 -4.53 7.96
CA LEU A 55 -18.29 -3.95 9.23
C LEU A 55 -19.40 -3.07 9.80
N GLU A 56 -19.30 -2.72 11.08
CA GLU A 56 -20.21 -1.71 11.66
C GLU A 56 -20.04 -0.33 11.01
N SER A 57 -18.83 -0.03 10.55
CA SER A 57 -18.42 1.22 9.92
C SER A 57 -18.62 1.25 8.39
N GLY A 58 -19.12 0.16 7.77
CA GLY A 58 -19.28 0.10 6.31
C GLY A 58 -18.87 -1.25 5.74
N HIS A 59 -18.15 -1.25 4.61
CA HIS A 59 -17.78 -2.46 3.90
C HIS A 59 -16.29 -2.46 3.53
N ALA A 60 -15.58 -3.54 3.87
CA ALA A 60 -14.25 -3.82 3.34
C ALA A 60 -14.36 -4.72 2.10
N ILE A 61 -13.76 -4.31 1.00
CA ILE A 61 -13.76 -5.10 -0.24
C ILE A 61 -13.00 -6.41 -0.07
N GLY A 62 -13.42 -7.44 -0.81
CA GLY A 62 -12.77 -8.74 -0.77
C GLY A 62 -11.33 -8.70 -1.32
N LEU A 63 -10.52 -9.65 -0.89
CA LEU A 63 -9.10 -9.77 -1.21
C LEU A 63 -8.80 -9.67 -2.72
N THR A 64 -9.59 -10.36 -3.57
CA THR A 64 -9.41 -10.32 -5.02
C THR A 64 -9.54 -8.90 -5.57
N TRP A 65 -10.58 -8.18 -5.15
CA TRP A 65 -10.83 -6.81 -5.62
C TRP A 65 -9.77 -5.83 -5.11
N ALA A 66 -9.34 -5.97 -3.85
CA ALA A 66 -8.25 -5.19 -3.29
C ALA A 66 -6.93 -5.41 -4.05
N ALA A 67 -6.63 -6.66 -4.42
CA ALA A 67 -5.45 -6.98 -5.22
C ALA A 67 -5.50 -6.34 -6.62
N MET A 68 -6.68 -6.28 -7.25
CA MET A 68 -6.85 -5.72 -8.60
C MET A 68 -6.75 -4.20 -8.66
N CYS A 69 -6.87 -3.46 -7.54
CA CYS A 69 -6.80 -1.99 -7.54
C CYS A 69 -5.53 -1.43 -8.19
N ILE A 70 -4.41 -2.16 -8.12
CA ILE A 70 -3.14 -1.75 -8.74
C ILE A 70 -3.22 -1.67 -10.27
N GLN A 71 -4.17 -2.37 -10.90
CA GLN A 71 -4.35 -2.38 -12.36
C GLN A 71 -5.03 -1.11 -12.88
N ASP A 72 -5.64 -0.30 -12.02
CA ASP A 72 -5.97 1.07 -12.37
C ASP A 72 -4.67 1.91 -12.37
N TYR A 73 -3.95 1.80 -13.48
CA TYR A 73 -2.60 2.34 -13.64
C TYR A 73 -2.55 3.87 -13.51
N MET A 74 -3.59 4.58 -13.91
CA MET A 74 -3.64 6.05 -13.79
C MET A 74 -3.84 6.48 -12.34
N ARG A 75 -4.74 5.80 -11.62
CA ARG A 75 -4.94 6.00 -10.18
C ARG A 75 -3.67 5.65 -9.41
N THR A 76 -3.12 4.48 -9.66
CA THR A 76 -1.89 3.98 -9.02
C THR A 76 -0.74 4.96 -9.19
N LYS A 77 -0.49 5.43 -10.42
CA LYS A 77 0.54 6.43 -10.72
C LYS A 77 0.33 7.72 -9.93
N ARG A 78 -0.90 8.26 -9.92
CA ARG A 78 -1.19 9.52 -9.22
C ARG A 78 -1.00 9.42 -7.72
N PHE A 79 -1.44 8.32 -7.11
CA PHE A 79 -1.21 8.07 -5.69
C PHE A 79 0.28 7.94 -5.36
N MET A 80 1.01 7.11 -6.11
CA MET A 80 2.45 6.93 -5.92
C MET A 80 3.22 8.26 -6.05
N ASP A 81 2.90 9.08 -7.05
CA ASP A 81 3.51 10.40 -7.23
C ASP A 81 3.19 11.34 -6.05
N GLY A 82 1.92 11.40 -5.65
CA GLY A 82 1.48 12.26 -4.55
C GLY A 82 2.15 11.89 -3.23
N ILE A 83 2.19 10.58 -2.91
CA ILE A 83 2.83 10.09 -1.69
C ILE A 83 4.34 10.32 -1.72
N TYR A 84 5.00 10.10 -2.86
CA TYR A 84 6.41 10.36 -3.03
C TYR A 84 6.74 11.85 -2.82
N GLN A 85 5.95 12.76 -3.41
CA GLN A 85 6.12 14.20 -3.23
C GLN A 85 5.89 14.64 -1.78
N ALA A 86 4.80 14.17 -1.16
CA ALA A 86 4.51 14.46 0.24
C ALA A 86 5.64 13.98 1.17
N THR A 87 6.21 12.81 0.89
CA THR A 87 7.35 12.27 1.65
C THR A 87 8.58 13.17 1.51
N ASN A 88 8.91 13.59 0.28
CA ASN A 88 10.03 14.53 0.06
C ASN A 88 9.83 15.85 0.79
N ASP A 89 8.62 16.39 0.81
CA ASP A 89 8.34 17.66 1.49
C ASP A 89 8.44 17.52 3.01
N LYS A 90 7.98 16.42 3.58
CA LYS A 90 8.14 16.13 5.01
C LYS A 90 9.59 15.93 5.41
N LEU A 91 10.40 15.26 4.60
CA LEU A 91 11.83 15.09 4.85
C LEU A 91 12.63 16.39 4.90
N LYS A 92 12.13 17.47 4.29
CA LYS A 92 12.77 18.82 4.38
C LYS A 92 12.53 19.47 5.74
N THR A 93 11.48 19.10 6.46
CA THR A 93 11.04 19.76 7.69
C THR A 93 11.23 18.90 8.93
N ILE A 94 11.22 17.57 8.78
CA ILE A 94 11.37 16.63 9.89
C ILE A 94 12.83 16.23 10.01
N THR A 95 13.42 16.52 11.18
CA THR A 95 14.81 16.20 11.51
C THR A 95 14.89 15.31 12.76
N GLY A 96 15.92 14.50 12.86
CA GLY A 96 16.19 13.67 14.03
C GLY A 96 15.36 12.38 14.17
N ARG A 97 14.38 12.18 13.31
CA ARG A 97 13.56 10.95 13.25
C ARG A 97 13.07 10.67 11.83
N PRO A 98 12.62 9.45 11.53
CA PRO A 98 11.96 9.15 10.26
C PRO A 98 10.62 9.88 10.12
N VAL A 99 10.19 10.07 8.88
CA VAL A 99 8.80 10.43 8.52
C VAL A 99 7.92 9.21 8.74
N HIS A 100 6.91 9.33 9.59
CA HIS A 100 5.95 8.25 9.85
C HIS A 100 4.75 8.37 8.92
N ILE A 101 4.50 7.31 8.17
CA ILE A 101 3.43 7.21 7.17
C ILE A 101 2.42 6.17 7.65
N LEU A 102 1.23 6.62 8.03
CA LEU A 102 0.10 5.74 8.34
C LEU A 102 -0.64 5.42 7.04
N TYR A 103 -0.81 4.13 6.75
CA TYR A 103 -1.55 3.65 5.60
C TYR A 103 -2.68 2.72 6.07
N ALA A 104 -3.91 3.20 5.96
CA ALA A 104 -5.13 2.50 6.30
C ALA A 104 -5.79 1.90 5.05
N GLY A 105 -6.21 0.63 5.13
CA GLY A 105 -6.74 -0.11 3.99
C GLY A 105 -5.65 -0.46 2.99
N THR A 106 -4.57 -1.07 3.47
CA THR A 106 -3.36 -1.36 2.67
C THR A 106 -3.60 -2.29 1.50
N GLY A 107 -4.68 -3.08 1.56
CA GLY A 107 -4.83 -4.23 0.70
C GLY A 107 -3.72 -5.27 0.93
N PRO A 108 -3.69 -6.33 0.12
CA PRO A 108 -2.74 -7.44 0.31
C PRO A 108 -1.29 -7.09 0.00
N PHE A 109 -1.05 -5.97 -0.67
CA PHE A 109 0.26 -5.63 -1.23
C PHE A 109 0.89 -4.37 -0.65
N ALA A 110 0.12 -3.52 0.03
CA ALA A 110 0.53 -2.16 0.38
C ALA A 110 1.24 -1.45 -0.81
N ALA A 111 0.67 -1.58 -2.00
CA ALA A 111 1.35 -1.28 -3.26
C ALA A 111 1.82 0.17 -3.38
N LEU A 112 1.11 1.11 -2.73
CA LEU A 112 1.41 2.54 -2.84
C LEU A 112 2.69 2.96 -2.11
N ILE A 113 3.16 2.17 -1.12
CA ILE A 113 4.40 2.47 -0.38
C ILE A 113 5.63 1.78 -0.97
N LEU A 114 5.47 0.78 -1.84
CA LEU A 114 6.60 0.05 -2.40
C LEU A 114 7.62 0.95 -3.12
N PRO A 115 7.20 1.96 -3.93
CA PRO A 115 8.18 2.85 -4.56
C PRO A 115 8.97 3.70 -3.57
N LEU A 116 8.45 3.95 -2.37
CA LEU A 116 9.18 4.69 -1.34
C LEU A 116 10.38 3.89 -0.83
N THR A 117 10.25 2.57 -0.70
CA THR A 117 11.35 1.70 -0.26
C THR A 117 12.48 1.60 -1.29
N ALA A 118 12.23 2.00 -2.55
CA ALA A 118 13.24 2.12 -3.59
C ALA A 118 13.99 3.46 -3.56
N ARG A 119 13.44 4.47 -2.88
CA ARG A 119 13.92 5.86 -2.89
C ARG A 119 14.46 6.34 -1.55
N PHE A 120 13.98 5.75 -0.47
CA PHE A 120 14.31 6.16 0.91
C PHE A 120 14.73 4.95 1.72
N ASN A 121 15.60 5.14 2.69
CA ASN A 121 15.98 4.10 3.64
C ASN A 121 15.10 4.12 4.91
N GLU A 122 15.23 3.10 5.73
CA GLU A 122 14.44 2.92 6.96
C GLU A 122 14.68 3.98 8.05
N LYS A 123 15.76 4.74 7.96
CA LYS A 123 16.02 5.88 8.85
C LYS A 123 15.32 7.16 8.39
N GLN A 124 14.89 7.20 7.14
CA GLN A 124 14.18 8.33 6.55
C GLN A 124 12.65 8.15 6.64
N ILE A 125 12.15 6.93 6.50
CA ILE A 125 10.71 6.65 6.51
C ILE A 125 10.39 5.41 7.33
N GLN A 126 9.23 5.44 8.00
CA GLN A 126 8.66 4.30 8.73
C GLN A 126 7.16 4.20 8.48
N PHE A 127 6.64 2.97 8.36
CA PHE A 127 5.25 2.73 8.04
C PHE A 127 4.46 2.18 9.23
N ILE A 128 3.23 2.69 9.39
CA ILE A 128 2.18 2.12 10.21
C ILE A 128 1.13 1.59 9.23
N LEU A 129 0.91 0.28 9.19
CA LEU A 129 0.03 -0.38 8.24
C LEU A 129 -1.19 -0.94 8.95
N LEU A 130 -2.39 -0.57 8.47
CA LEU A 130 -3.66 -1.06 9.01
C LEU A 130 -4.46 -1.75 7.91
N GLU A 131 -4.90 -2.98 8.20
CA GLU A 131 -5.77 -3.75 7.32
C GLU A 131 -6.81 -4.49 8.17
N VAL A 132 -8.08 -4.43 7.78
CA VAL A 132 -9.17 -4.99 8.57
C VAL A 132 -9.51 -6.43 8.18
N ASN A 133 -9.38 -6.77 6.90
CA ASN A 133 -9.70 -8.11 6.40
C ASN A 133 -8.59 -9.10 6.76
N GLU A 134 -8.95 -10.21 7.40
CA GLU A 134 -8.02 -11.25 7.86
C GLU A 134 -7.15 -11.84 6.73
N GLN A 135 -7.80 -12.23 5.64
CA GLN A 135 -7.09 -12.87 4.52
C GLN A 135 -6.14 -11.90 3.84
N THR A 136 -6.59 -10.65 3.66
CA THR A 136 -5.80 -9.55 3.12
C THR A 136 -4.61 -9.23 4.02
N PHE A 137 -4.81 -9.20 5.33
CA PHE A 137 -3.78 -8.97 6.31
C PHE A 137 -2.70 -10.07 6.30
N ASN A 138 -3.11 -11.34 6.19
CA ASN A 138 -2.16 -12.46 6.09
C ASN A 138 -1.30 -12.36 4.81
N CYS A 139 -1.89 -11.94 3.69
CA CYS A 139 -1.14 -11.68 2.46
C CYS A 139 -0.17 -10.50 2.62
N LEU A 140 -0.60 -9.43 3.29
CA LEU A 140 0.26 -8.28 3.59
C LEU A 140 1.48 -8.68 4.44
N GLN A 141 1.29 -9.49 5.48
CA GLN A 141 2.39 -10.00 6.31
C GLN A 141 3.36 -10.84 5.48
N LYS A 142 2.84 -11.78 4.68
CA LYS A 142 3.65 -12.61 3.78
C LYS A 142 4.46 -11.76 2.79
N MET A 143 3.87 -10.70 2.27
CA MET A 143 4.53 -9.76 1.37
C MET A 143 5.67 -9.02 2.08
N VAL A 144 5.43 -8.47 3.27
CA VAL A 144 6.44 -7.79 4.11
C VAL A 144 7.61 -8.72 4.39
N ASP A 145 7.34 -9.98 4.76
CA ASP A 145 8.37 -10.97 5.09
C ASP A 145 9.18 -11.38 3.86
N THR A 146 8.51 -11.70 2.76
CA THR A 146 9.17 -12.14 1.52
C THR A 146 10.06 -11.04 0.92
N LEU A 147 9.62 -9.79 1.00
CA LEU A 147 10.38 -8.63 0.54
C LEU A 147 11.40 -8.12 1.56
N GLN A 148 11.43 -8.68 2.77
CA GLN A 148 12.33 -8.26 3.85
C GLN A 148 12.17 -6.76 4.20
N LEU A 149 10.92 -6.31 4.29
CA LEU A 149 10.58 -4.90 4.56
C LEU A 149 10.41 -4.58 6.04
N GLN A 150 10.65 -5.54 6.95
CA GLN A 150 10.44 -5.36 8.41
C GLN A 150 11.11 -4.10 8.96
N LYS A 151 12.30 -3.77 8.44
CA LYS A 151 13.04 -2.57 8.86
C LYS A 151 12.34 -1.25 8.56
N TYR A 152 11.39 -1.24 7.61
CA TYR A 152 10.57 -0.07 7.30
C TYR A 152 9.27 -0.04 8.10
N ILE A 153 8.92 -1.12 8.81
CA ILE A 153 7.65 -1.25 9.50
C ILE A 153 7.81 -0.82 10.96
N HIS A 154 7.21 0.32 11.31
CA HIS A 154 7.06 0.74 12.69
C HIS A 154 5.97 -0.09 13.38
N ARG A 155 4.85 -0.32 12.68
CA ARG A 155 3.71 -1.07 13.18
C ARG A 155 2.92 -1.69 12.04
N ILE A 156 2.40 -2.89 12.24
CA ILE A 156 1.45 -3.55 11.33
C ILE A 156 0.35 -4.19 12.17
N GLU A 157 -0.90 -3.80 11.93
CA GLU A 157 -2.03 -4.26 12.75
C GLU A 157 -3.23 -4.64 11.88
N LYS A 158 -3.90 -5.75 12.31
CA LYS A 158 -5.23 -6.06 11.83
C LYS A 158 -6.23 -5.23 12.60
N ALA A 159 -6.73 -4.14 11.99
CA ALA A 159 -7.58 -3.19 12.68
C ALA A 159 -8.56 -2.50 11.72
N ASP A 160 -9.74 -2.19 12.24
CA ASP A 160 -10.67 -1.25 11.61
C ASP A 160 -10.15 0.18 11.84
N ALA A 161 -9.75 0.85 10.75
CA ALA A 161 -9.16 2.18 10.81
C ALA A 161 -10.10 3.24 11.41
N THR A 162 -11.41 3.02 11.35
CA THR A 162 -12.42 3.94 11.93
C THR A 162 -12.47 3.85 13.46
N LYS A 163 -12.02 2.75 14.03
CA LYS A 163 -11.99 2.48 15.48
C LYS A 163 -10.58 2.53 16.05
N TRP A 164 -9.57 2.45 15.19
CA TRP A 164 -8.17 2.45 15.61
C TRP A 164 -7.78 3.81 16.19
N LYS A 165 -7.06 3.80 17.28
CA LYS A 165 -6.60 5.01 17.95
C LYS A 165 -5.09 5.10 17.85
N LEU A 166 -4.60 6.21 17.29
CA LEU A 166 -3.20 6.52 17.29
C LEU A 166 -2.70 6.65 18.74
N PRO A 167 -1.66 5.89 19.15
CA PRO A 167 -1.03 6.07 20.44
C PRO A 167 -0.53 7.52 20.61
N SER A 168 -0.75 8.13 21.78
CA SER A 168 -0.52 9.55 22.04
C SER A 168 0.93 10.01 21.86
N ASN A 169 1.88 9.09 21.88
CA ASN A 169 3.31 9.34 21.74
C ASN A 169 3.88 8.95 20.37
N GLU A 170 3.04 8.51 19.43
CA GLU A 170 3.47 8.14 18.09
C GLU A 170 3.14 9.25 17.09
N PRO A 171 4.13 9.80 16.37
CA PRO A 171 3.87 10.78 15.33
C PRO A 171 3.30 10.12 14.08
N VAL A 172 2.38 10.80 13.40
CA VAL A 172 1.97 10.51 12.02
C VAL A 172 2.13 11.77 11.20
N ASP A 173 2.94 11.73 10.18
CA ASP A 173 3.29 12.88 9.34
C ASP A 173 2.53 12.88 8.02
N ILE A 174 2.21 11.67 7.51
CA ILE A 174 1.43 11.45 6.29
C ILE A 174 0.40 10.38 6.59
N PHE A 175 -0.84 10.64 6.17
CA PHE A 175 -1.93 9.66 6.23
C PHE A 175 -2.38 9.29 4.81
N ILE A 176 -2.37 7.98 4.52
CA ILE A 176 -2.89 7.39 3.29
C ILE A 176 -4.13 6.58 3.66
N SER A 177 -5.24 6.82 2.98
CA SER A 177 -6.46 6.05 3.15
C SER A 177 -6.92 5.48 1.82
N GLU A 178 -7.04 4.17 1.74
CA GLU A 178 -7.72 3.42 0.68
C GLU A 178 -8.92 2.65 1.24
N THR A 179 -9.60 3.26 2.22
CA THR A 179 -10.80 2.69 2.85
C THR A 179 -12.08 3.19 2.22
N MET A 180 -12.00 4.19 1.33
CA MET A 180 -13.15 4.91 0.80
C MET A 180 -13.63 4.32 -0.53
N GLN A 181 -14.91 3.95 -0.59
CA GLN A 181 -15.57 3.41 -1.78
C GLN A 181 -16.48 4.47 -2.42
N GLN A 182 -16.43 4.62 -3.75
CA GLN A 182 -17.31 5.54 -4.48
C GLN A 182 -17.26 7.01 -4.00
N ALA A 183 -16.07 7.52 -3.71
CA ALA A 183 -15.82 8.93 -3.40
C ALA A 183 -16.79 9.51 -2.34
N LEU A 184 -16.95 8.83 -1.22
CA LEU A 184 -17.78 9.27 -0.07
C LEU A 184 -19.29 9.05 -0.22
N VAL A 185 -19.79 8.38 -1.26
CA VAL A 185 -21.25 8.18 -1.42
C VAL A 185 -21.78 7.05 -0.54
N LYS A 186 -20.93 6.10 -0.14
CA LYS A 186 -21.32 4.89 0.63
C LYS A 186 -20.43 4.60 1.84
N GLU A 187 -19.76 5.59 2.36
CA GLU A 187 -18.78 5.39 3.41
C GLU A 187 -19.05 6.27 4.62
N PRO A 188 -18.66 5.75 5.80
CA PRO A 188 -18.77 6.51 7.03
C PRO A 188 -17.88 7.74 7.05
#